data_fef632a952b106932543c1a684ef029d
#
_entry.id   fef632a952b106932543c1a684ef029d
#
_cell.length_a   1.000
_cell.length_b   1.000
_cell.length_c   1.000
_cell.angle_alpha   90.00
_cell.angle_beta   90.00
_cell.angle_gamma   90.00
#
_symmetry.space_group_name_H-M   'P 1'
#
loop_
_entity.id
_entity.type
_entity.pdbx_description
1 polymer ?
#
loop_
_entity_poly.entity_id
_entity_poly.type
_entity_poly.pdbx_seq_one_letter_code
_entity_poly.pdbx_strand_id
1 'polypeptide(L)'
;MTRSLLLLLGLAPALAAQEPVRLASSARLWLKVPDGVAPLPHIQVSNGSAAPASWLKDPAARQRHTDVVFPIHWWTWRATTITFTPAHDGPVELVLNGPWAQDKNAGLIRQEILWDDISADGAKVSNGGFEQATDSHPEAWQPQWAPYISPDAWPLAGAAPLTGKGLAASWHNRPLAQTLQVKAGQQVRLRVHAKAALPPDFVAPRRLGADTPAHRALGRLKRGVNLGNGWEAPPPYTWGIRFTTADIDRIAAEGFDHIRVPVAWHYHLKSGAAGWEISPTLLADLEPVLRRALDKNLHVLLNWHHFDALTSDPAANHERFTAGWQAIARHFQAWPPGLFLELLNEPCAALTTAAANPIYQKTCAAIRAIDPKRILVVSAGNWGQVSELDQLRLPDADDRIIVTIHCYEPFHFTHQGANWVQLQNLRGIIYPGPPPQPYQIPESLRDNAAVRAFIEDYNTLPASQNPCSARAVMQALDGAREWSQYFGRPIHLGEFGCHNVGDPASRSRYLKDVRTLAEARHIPWTLWEWKASFGYWDPATNQARFRHSLFD
;
A
#
# COMPACT_ATOMS: atom_id res chain seq x y z
N MET A 1 47.06 56.90 28.07
CA MET A 1 46.18 57.01 26.88
C MET A 1 45.91 55.58 26.37
N THR A 2 44.89 54.99 26.89
CA THR A 2 44.50 53.61 26.53
C THR A 2 43.15 53.67 25.84
N ARG A 3 43.10 53.37 24.56
CA ARG A 3 41.85 53.29 23.77
C ARG A 3 41.28 51.90 23.93
N SER A 4 40.10 51.82 24.55
CA SER A 4 39.26 50.61 24.58
C SER A 4 38.56 50.42 23.22
N LEU A 5 38.80 49.26 22.62
CA LEU A 5 38.10 48.80 21.41
C LEU A 5 36.83 48.01 21.86
N LEU A 6 35.64 48.58 21.65
CA LEU A 6 34.39 47.85 21.80
C LEU A 6 34.21 46.96 20.56
N LEU A 7 34.28 45.64 20.75
CA LEU A 7 33.81 44.67 19.77
C LEU A 7 32.25 44.60 19.84
N LEU A 8 31.59 45.08 18.83
CA LEU A 8 30.19 44.79 18.55
C LEU A 8 30.11 43.36 17.98
N LEU A 9 29.79 42.40 18.82
CA LEU A 9 29.32 41.08 18.38
C LEU A 9 27.90 41.25 17.82
N GLY A 10 27.81 41.30 16.49
CA GLY A 10 26.54 41.16 15.79
C GLY A 10 25.98 39.77 16.05
N LEU A 11 24.92 39.68 16.82
CA LEU A 11 24.06 38.49 16.90
C LEU A 11 23.44 38.28 15.51
N ALA A 12 23.98 37.31 14.74
CA ALA A 12 23.26 36.77 13.59
C ALA A 12 21.93 36.22 14.11
N PRO A 13 20.80 36.50 13.45
CA PRO A 13 19.56 35.87 13.82
C PRO A 13 19.74 34.34 13.73
N ALA A 14 19.46 33.64 14.81
CA ALA A 14 19.43 32.20 14.82
C ALA A 14 18.48 31.77 13.69
N LEU A 15 19.02 31.09 12.67
CA LEU A 15 18.21 30.40 11.67
C LEU A 15 17.27 29.47 12.45
N ALA A 16 15.99 29.81 12.47
CA ALA A 16 14.99 28.92 12.99
C ALA A 16 15.21 27.58 12.28
N ALA A 17 15.41 26.53 13.06
CA ALA A 17 15.59 25.19 12.52
C ALA A 17 14.40 24.91 11.58
N GLN A 18 14.68 24.73 10.30
CA GLN A 18 13.64 24.41 9.33
C GLN A 18 12.96 23.13 9.77
N GLU A 19 11.63 23.16 9.86
CA GLU A 19 10.84 21.97 10.17
C GLU A 19 11.17 20.85 9.16
N PRO A 20 11.37 19.60 9.61
CA PRO A 20 11.67 18.52 8.70
C PRO A 20 10.50 18.32 7.72
N VAL A 21 10.82 18.25 6.44
CA VAL A 21 9.84 18.08 5.36
C VAL A 21 9.79 16.62 4.95
N ARG A 22 8.59 16.08 4.80
CA ARG A 22 8.38 14.72 4.28
C ARG A 22 7.35 14.72 3.16
N LEU A 23 7.47 13.72 2.31
CA LEU A 23 6.52 13.45 1.25
C LEU A 23 5.18 13.02 1.86
N ALA A 24 4.09 13.68 1.46
CA ALA A 24 2.75 13.27 1.84
C ALA A 24 2.29 12.06 1.02
N SER A 25 1.63 11.10 1.66
CA SER A 25 0.98 9.96 1.00
C SER A 25 -0.54 10.10 0.95
N SER A 26 -1.10 11.08 1.67
CA SER A 26 -2.53 11.37 1.66
C SER A 26 -2.77 12.87 1.71
N ALA A 27 -3.88 13.31 1.11
CA ALA A 27 -4.45 14.62 1.32
C ALA A 27 -5.56 14.54 2.36
N ARG A 28 -5.78 15.66 3.03
CA ARG A 28 -6.86 15.82 4.00
C ARG A 28 -7.61 17.11 3.70
N LEU A 29 -8.92 17.04 3.71
CA LEU A 29 -9.76 18.22 3.71
C LEU A 29 -10.86 18.09 4.76
N TRP A 30 -11.43 19.20 5.18
CA TRP A 30 -12.56 19.22 6.10
C TRP A 30 -13.78 19.85 5.44
N LEU A 31 -14.94 19.27 5.75
CA LEU A 31 -16.24 19.87 5.50
C LEU A 31 -16.84 20.25 6.86
N LYS A 32 -17.11 21.54 7.06
CA LYS A 32 -17.66 22.04 8.32
C LYS A 32 -19.00 22.69 8.09
N VAL A 33 -19.94 22.45 8.97
CA VAL A 33 -21.20 23.18 9.05
C VAL A 33 -21.21 24.11 10.27
N PRO A 34 -21.94 25.23 10.23
CA PRO A 34 -22.02 26.18 11.34
C PRO A 34 -22.61 25.58 12.61
N ASP A 35 -22.44 26.30 13.72
CA ASP A 35 -23.09 25.95 14.98
C ASP A 35 -24.61 25.97 14.85
N GLY A 36 -25.26 24.97 15.44
CA GLY A 36 -26.72 24.81 15.37
C GLY A 36 -27.25 24.21 14.05
N VAL A 37 -26.37 23.92 13.10
CA VAL A 37 -26.72 23.27 11.83
C VAL A 37 -26.51 21.76 11.93
N ALA A 38 -27.42 20.98 11.34
CA ALA A 38 -27.31 19.52 11.31
C ALA A 38 -26.03 19.08 10.55
N PRO A 39 -25.36 18.02 11.01
CA PRO A 39 -24.21 17.42 10.30
C PRO A 39 -24.55 17.04 8.87
N LEU A 40 -23.53 16.99 8.00
CA LEU A 40 -23.69 16.47 6.65
C LEU A 40 -23.91 14.95 6.72
N PRO A 41 -25.07 14.43 6.26
CA PRO A 41 -25.33 13.00 6.28
C PRO A 41 -24.60 12.30 5.13
N HIS A 42 -24.13 11.09 5.36
CA HIS A 42 -23.65 10.15 4.34
C HIS A 42 -22.74 10.73 3.27
N ILE A 43 -21.55 11.19 3.69
CA ILE A 43 -20.52 11.67 2.75
C ILE A 43 -19.86 10.48 2.08
N GLN A 44 -19.85 10.48 0.76
CA GLN A 44 -19.19 9.46 -0.07
C GLN A 44 -17.90 10.01 -0.66
N VAL A 45 -16.83 9.23 -0.60
CA VAL A 45 -15.53 9.59 -1.18
C VAL A 45 -15.12 8.51 -2.19
N SER A 46 -14.81 8.89 -3.43
CA SER A 46 -14.55 7.92 -4.51
C SER A 46 -13.37 6.99 -4.24
N ASN A 47 -12.32 7.51 -3.59
CA ASN A 47 -11.05 6.81 -3.34
C ASN A 47 -10.46 7.11 -1.95
N GLY A 48 -11.30 7.29 -0.96
CA GLY A 48 -10.88 7.63 0.40
C GLY A 48 -11.98 7.36 1.40
N SER A 49 -11.90 8.01 2.55
CA SER A 49 -12.86 7.91 3.65
C SER A 49 -13.32 9.28 4.12
N ALA A 50 -14.49 9.33 4.73
CA ALA A 50 -15.02 10.48 5.45
C ALA A 50 -15.50 10.02 6.82
N ALA A 51 -15.13 10.73 7.88
CA ALA A 51 -15.52 10.44 9.24
C ALA A 51 -15.67 11.73 10.07
N PRO A 52 -16.44 11.73 11.16
CA PRO A 52 -16.42 12.84 12.10
C PRO A 52 -15.00 13.08 12.64
N ALA A 53 -14.60 14.35 12.77
CA ALA A 53 -13.24 14.74 13.16
C ALA A 53 -12.90 14.26 14.59
N SER A 54 -12.30 13.09 14.71
CA SER A 54 -12.01 12.41 15.98
C SER A 54 -11.04 13.19 16.90
N TRP A 55 -10.24 14.11 16.34
CA TRP A 55 -9.30 14.95 17.07
C TRP A 55 -9.97 16.09 17.85
N LEU A 56 -11.23 16.42 17.56
CA LEU A 56 -12.00 17.39 18.34
C LEU A 56 -12.50 16.75 19.65
N LYS A 57 -12.25 17.42 20.78
CA LYS A 57 -12.67 16.94 22.10
C LYS A 57 -14.18 17.13 22.32
N ASP A 58 -14.73 18.25 21.85
CA ASP A 58 -16.16 18.54 21.96
C ASP A 58 -16.97 17.65 21.01
N PRO A 59 -17.89 16.82 21.50
CA PRO A 59 -18.71 15.94 20.67
C PRO A 59 -19.59 16.68 19.66
N ALA A 60 -20.13 17.86 20.02
CA ALA A 60 -20.96 18.65 19.13
C ALA A 60 -20.14 19.27 17.99
N ALA A 61 -18.95 19.80 18.29
CA ALA A 61 -18.01 20.26 17.28
C ALA A 61 -17.57 19.11 16.37
N ARG A 62 -17.30 17.93 16.93
CA ARG A 62 -16.91 16.73 16.17
C ARG A 62 -17.94 16.33 15.12
N GLN A 63 -19.22 16.34 15.46
CA GLN A 63 -20.29 16.03 14.51
C GLN A 63 -20.39 17.03 13.36
N ARG A 64 -20.06 18.31 13.59
CA ARG A 64 -20.10 19.37 12.58
C ARG A 64 -18.87 19.42 11.67
N HIS A 65 -17.84 18.66 11.99
CA HIS A 65 -16.62 18.60 11.20
C HIS A 65 -16.46 17.19 10.62
N THR A 66 -16.53 17.11 9.32
CA THR A 66 -16.17 15.87 8.63
C THR A 66 -14.75 15.95 8.11
N ASP A 67 -13.95 14.98 8.51
CA ASP A 67 -12.59 14.77 8.07
C ASP A 67 -12.59 13.84 6.87
N VAL A 68 -12.18 14.34 5.71
CA VAL A 68 -12.09 13.57 4.47
C VAL A 68 -10.62 13.33 4.17
N VAL A 69 -10.23 12.06 4.07
CA VAL A 69 -8.85 11.63 3.80
C VAL A 69 -8.83 10.75 2.56
N PHE A 70 -7.91 11.02 1.66
CA PHE A 70 -7.74 10.23 0.44
C PHE A 70 -6.26 10.14 0.03
N PRO A 71 -5.83 9.03 -0.60
CA PRO A 71 -4.45 8.84 -1.03
C PRO A 71 -4.10 9.80 -2.18
N ILE A 72 -2.86 10.27 -2.17
CA ILE A 72 -2.27 11.08 -3.24
C ILE A 72 -0.90 10.54 -3.62
N HIS A 73 -0.41 10.97 -4.78
CA HIS A 73 0.93 10.66 -5.28
C HIS A 73 1.76 11.92 -5.45
N TRP A 74 3.08 11.78 -5.44
CA TRP A 74 4.00 12.88 -5.73
C TRP A 74 4.27 13.03 -7.24
N TRP A 75 4.03 11.99 -8.01
CA TRP A 75 4.35 11.89 -9.44
C TRP A 75 3.17 12.18 -10.37
N THR A 76 1.93 12.14 -9.88
CA THR A 76 0.73 12.44 -10.66
C THR A 76 -0.33 13.13 -9.82
N TRP A 77 -1.16 13.94 -10.47
CA TRP A 77 -2.37 14.51 -9.88
C TRP A 77 -3.44 13.42 -9.72
N ARG A 78 -4.09 13.39 -8.58
CA ARG A 78 -5.17 12.45 -8.31
C ARG A 78 -6.49 13.17 -8.12
N ALA A 79 -7.49 12.78 -8.92
CA ALA A 79 -8.86 13.24 -8.78
C ALA A 79 -9.56 12.48 -7.65
N THR A 80 -10.26 13.19 -6.78
CA THR A 80 -11.15 12.63 -5.77
C THR A 80 -12.50 13.31 -5.87
N THR A 81 -13.57 12.50 -5.88
CA THR A 81 -14.95 13.00 -5.86
C THR A 81 -15.56 12.75 -4.49
N ILE A 82 -16.11 13.81 -3.90
CA ILE A 82 -16.78 13.80 -2.61
C ILE A 82 -18.25 14.16 -2.85
N THR A 83 -19.16 13.30 -2.47
CA THR A 83 -20.60 13.49 -2.72
C THR A 83 -21.36 13.51 -1.38
N PHE A 84 -22.21 14.50 -1.20
CA PHE A 84 -23.06 14.62 -0.02
C PHE A 84 -24.38 15.34 -0.37
N THR A 85 -25.40 15.14 0.44
CA THR A 85 -26.70 15.83 0.31
C THR A 85 -26.98 16.57 1.62
N PRO A 86 -26.89 17.91 1.65
CA PRO A 86 -27.16 18.69 2.86
C PRO A 86 -28.61 18.52 3.33
N ALA A 87 -28.83 18.52 4.63
CA ALA A 87 -30.17 18.56 5.22
C ALA A 87 -30.69 19.99 5.45
N HIS A 88 -29.87 21.03 5.11
CA HIS A 88 -30.17 22.44 5.38
C HIS A 88 -29.72 23.32 4.21
N ASP A 89 -30.30 24.50 4.09
CA ASP A 89 -29.80 25.59 3.27
C ASP A 89 -28.71 26.34 4.02
N GLY A 90 -27.71 26.85 3.32
CA GLY A 90 -26.70 27.74 3.90
C GLY A 90 -25.27 27.33 3.68
N PRO A 91 -24.34 27.79 4.53
CA PRO A 91 -22.91 27.62 4.31
C PRO A 91 -22.41 26.24 4.74
N VAL A 92 -21.49 25.70 3.91
CA VAL A 92 -20.58 24.60 4.23
C VAL A 92 -19.17 25.11 3.97
N GLU A 93 -18.30 25.12 4.98
CA GLU A 93 -16.91 25.50 4.82
C GLU A 93 -16.10 24.31 4.29
N LEU A 94 -15.47 24.47 3.13
CA LEU A 94 -14.49 23.57 2.55
C LEU A 94 -13.10 24.02 2.96
N VAL A 95 -12.35 23.18 3.67
CA VAL A 95 -10.99 23.49 4.13
C VAL A 95 -10.00 22.51 3.52
N LEU A 96 -9.10 23.00 2.69
CA LEU A 96 -7.98 22.24 2.13
C LEU A 96 -6.86 22.17 3.16
N ASN A 97 -6.46 20.99 3.56
CA ASN A 97 -5.49 20.79 4.63
C ASN A 97 -4.44 19.75 4.22
N GLY A 98 -3.58 19.38 5.13
CA GLY A 98 -2.60 18.30 5.01
C GLY A 98 -2.65 17.38 6.23
N PRO A 99 -2.02 16.21 6.16
CA PRO A 99 -1.97 15.30 7.30
C PRO A 99 -1.16 15.90 8.46
N TRP A 100 -1.59 15.57 9.67
CA TRP A 100 -0.78 15.82 10.86
C TRP A 100 0.31 14.78 10.98
N ALA A 101 1.56 15.18 11.15
CA ALA A 101 2.67 14.29 11.39
C ALA A 101 3.67 14.88 12.38
N GLN A 102 4.27 14.00 13.19
CA GLN A 102 5.32 14.35 14.15
C GLN A 102 6.49 13.39 14.03
N ASP A 103 7.68 13.85 14.33
CA ASP A 103 8.86 13.01 14.47
C ASP A 103 8.88 12.31 15.85
N LYS A 104 9.89 11.48 16.08
CA LYS A 104 10.06 10.76 17.36
C LYS A 104 10.25 11.67 18.59
N ASN A 105 10.56 12.97 18.39
CA ASN A 105 10.76 13.96 19.45
C ASN A 105 9.55 14.90 19.57
N ALA A 106 8.41 14.55 18.99
CA ALA A 106 7.19 15.36 18.90
C ALA A 106 7.35 16.67 18.11
N GLY A 107 8.42 16.84 17.32
CA GLY A 107 8.58 17.92 16.37
C GLY A 107 7.61 17.76 15.20
N LEU A 108 7.02 18.86 14.74
CA LEU A 108 6.12 18.85 13.59
C LEU A 108 6.87 18.48 12.33
N ILE A 109 6.24 17.65 11.51
CA ILE A 109 6.72 17.30 10.17
C ILE A 109 5.81 18.00 9.16
N ARG A 110 6.38 18.84 8.33
CA ARG A 110 5.66 19.49 7.24
C ARG A 110 5.44 18.52 6.08
N GLN A 111 4.17 18.35 5.69
CA GLN A 111 3.74 17.56 4.54
C GLN A 111 2.83 18.44 3.68
N GLU A 112 3.37 18.97 2.60
CA GLU A 112 2.69 19.91 1.73
C GLU A 112 1.86 19.18 0.68
N ILE A 113 0.63 19.67 0.47
CA ILE A 113 -0.30 19.18 -0.54
C ILE A 113 -0.49 20.27 -1.57
N LEU A 114 -0.35 19.93 -2.83
CA LEU A 114 -0.74 20.76 -3.97
C LEU A 114 -2.18 20.48 -4.35
N TRP A 115 -2.94 21.54 -4.64
CA TRP A 115 -4.33 21.50 -5.05
C TRP A 115 -4.52 22.23 -6.36
N ASP A 116 -5.41 21.69 -7.21
CA ASP A 116 -5.78 22.35 -8.46
C ASP A 116 -7.15 21.83 -8.93
N ASP A 117 -7.77 22.56 -9.87
CA ASP A 117 -9.01 22.21 -10.56
C ASP A 117 -10.11 21.68 -9.62
N ILE A 118 -10.43 22.49 -8.60
CA ILE A 118 -11.51 22.17 -7.64
C ILE A 118 -12.82 22.68 -8.22
N SER A 119 -13.80 21.78 -8.38
CA SER A 119 -15.12 22.10 -8.93
C SER A 119 -16.23 21.40 -8.16
N ALA A 120 -17.45 21.90 -8.26
CA ALA A 120 -18.61 21.25 -7.67
C ALA A 120 -19.85 21.39 -8.55
N ASP A 121 -20.60 20.28 -8.66
CA ASP A 121 -22.00 20.29 -9.09
C ASP A 121 -22.88 20.49 -7.85
N GLY A 122 -23.93 21.29 -7.94
CA GLY A 122 -24.84 21.55 -6.80
C GLY A 122 -24.35 22.61 -5.80
N ALA A 123 -23.16 23.17 -5.99
CA ALA A 123 -22.63 24.31 -5.25
C ALA A 123 -21.62 25.07 -6.14
N LYS A 124 -21.33 26.32 -5.79
CA LYS A 124 -20.32 27.11 -6.53
C LYS A 124 -18.98 27.07 -5.80
N VAL A 125 -17.93 26.63 -6.48
CA VAL A 125 -16.54 26.85 -6.11
C VAL A 125 -16.01 28.02 -6.93
N SER A 126 -15.45 29.03 -6.27
CA SER A 126 -14.84 30.20 -6.92
C SER A 126 -13.33 30.00 -7.01
N ASN A 127 -12.73 30.35 -8.16
CA ASN A 127 -11.29 30.23 -8.41
C ASN A 127 -10.70 28.87 -7.99
N GLY A 128 -11.37 27.77 -8.38
CA GLY A 128 -10.93 26.42 -8.02
C GLY A 128 -9.70 25.95 -8.79
N GLY A 129 -9.36 26.57 -9.91
CA GLY A 129 -8.09 26.41 -10.64
C GLY A 129 -6.97 27.33 -10.18
N PHE A 130 -7.22 28.18 -9.17
CA PHE A 130 -6.25 29.10 -8.57
C PHE A 130 -5.57 30.08 -9.55
N GLU A 131 -6.24 30.35 -10.68
CA GLU A 131 -5.72 31.22 -11.75
C GLU A 131 -5.70 32.71 -11.38
N GLN A 132 -6.49 33.11 -10.37
CA GLN A 132 -6.60 34.47 -9.86
C GLN A 132 -5.92 34.57 -8.51
N ALA A 133 -4.92 35.41 -8.40
CA ALA A 133 -4.19 35.64 -7.16
C ALA A 133 -3.83 37.12 -7.02
N THR A 134 -3.92 37.65 -5.79
CA THR A 134 -3.44 38.98 -5.40
C THR A 134 -2.35 38.79 -4.35
N ASP A 135 -1.20 39.41 -4.54
CA ASP A 135 -0.03 39.26 -3.66
C ASP A 135 0.31 37.81 -3.34
N SER A 136 0.26 36.93 -4.36
CA SER A 136 0.49 35.52 -4.26
C SER A 136 -0.53 34.73 -3.40
N HIS A 137 -1.67 35.34 -3.08
CA HIS A 137 -2.77 34.71 -2.36
C HIS A 137 -3.90 34.36 -3.33
N PRO A 138 -4.39 33.09 -3.37
CA PRO A 138 -5.48 32.72 -4.27
C PRO A 138 -6.75 33.48 -3.90
N GLU A 139 -7.31 34.24 -4.85
CA GLU A 139 -8.57 34.93 -4.63
C GLU A 139 -9.70 33.93 -4.30
N ALA A 140 -10.65 34.39 -3.47
CA ALA A 140 -11.77 33.60 -2.94
C ALA A 140 -11.40 32.47 -1.95
N TRP A 141 -10.13 32.27 -1.63
CA TRP A 141 -9.67 31.33 -0.61
C TRP A 141 -9.04 32.06 0.57
N GLN A 142 -9.38 31.67 1.79
CA GLN A 142 -8.93 32.33 3.00
C GLN A 142 -7.97 31.43 3.78
N PRO A 143 -6.82 31.95 4.27
CA PRO A 143 -5.97 31.21 5.20
C PRO A 143 -6.68 31.10 6.55
N GLN A 144 -6.64 29.91 7.16
CA GLN A 144 -7.35 29.67 8.43
C GLN A 144 -6.57 30.22 9.65
N TRP A 145 -5.23 30.08 9.69
CA TRP A 145 -4.45 30.36 10.89
C TRP A 145 -3.16 31.16 10.68
N ALA A 146 -2.66 31.21 9.48
CA ALA A 146 -1.43 31.91 9.15
C ALA A 146 -1.54 32.55 7.78
N PRO A 147 -0.77 33.63 7.49
CA PRO A 147 -0.67 34.14 6.14
C PRO A 147 -0.32 33.03 5.16
N TYR A 148 -1.00 33.00 4.05
CA TYR A 148 -0.65 32.14 2.94
C TYR A 148 0.77 32.48 2.46
N ILE A 149 1.61 31.46 2.30
CA ILE A 149 2.91 31.63 1.67
C ILE A 149 2.75 31.17 0.23
N SER A 150 3.04 32.08 -0.70
CA SER A 150 3.08 31.80 -2.12
C SER A 150 3.84 30.50 -2.43
N PRO A 151 3.42 29.73 -3.44
CA PRO A 151 4.22 28.67 -4.00
C PRO A 151 5.67 29.07 -4.33
N ASP A 152 5.91 30.33 -4.69
CA ASP A 152 7.26 30.84 -4.97
C ASP A 152 8.14 30.95 -3.71
N ALA A 153 7.56 31.08 -2.51
CA ALA A 153 8.28 31.16 -1.25
C ALA A 153 8.61 29.79 -0.62
N TRP A 154 8.07 28.73 -1.15
CA TRP A 154 8.34 27.36 -0.80
C TRP A 154 9.13 26.72 -1.95
N PRO A 155 10.02 25.73 -1.69
CA PRO A 155 10.73 25.04 -2.75
C PRO A 155 9.79 24.13 -3.59
N LEU A 156 8.67 24.69 -4.01
CA LEU A 156 7.79 24.15 -5.03
C LEU A 156 8.32 24.46 -6.43
N ALA A 157 9.57 24.91 -6.51
CA ALA A 157 10.26 25.17 -7.76
C ALA A 157 10.14 23.95 -8.69
N GLY A 158 9.38 24.11 -9.77
CA GLY A 158 9.08 23.03 -10.73
C GLY A 158 7.75 22.30 -10.50
N ALA A 159 6.92 22.66 -9.53
CA ALA A 159 5.57 22.13 -9.43
C ALA A 159 4.72 22.66 -10.60
N ALA A 160 4.35 21.76 -11.52
CA ALA A 160 3.46 22.13 -12.62
C ALA A 160 2.00 21.98 -12.16
N PRO A 161 1.12 22.98 -12.45
CA PRO A 161 -0.31 22.84 -12.24
C PRO A 161 -0.89 21.70 -13.11
N LEU A 162 -2.06 21.20 -12.74
CA LEU A 162 -2.81 20.25 -13.56
C LEU A 162 -3.38 20.94 -14.80
N THR A 163 -3.96 22.11 -14.59
CA THR A 163 -4.52 22.96 -15.65
C THR A 163 -4.03 24.39 -15.50
N GLY A 164 -4.10 25.20 -16.56
CA GLY A 164 -3.77 26.61 -16.52
C GLY A 164 -2.35 26.93 -16.06
N LYS A 165 -2.21 27.91 -15.15
CA LYS A 165 -0.93 28.40 -14.59
C LYS A 165 -0.91 28.45 -13.07
N GLY A 166 -2.09 28.38 -12.42
CA GLY A 166 -2.27 28.48 -10.99
C GLY A 166 -2.29 27.11 -10.32
N LEU A 167 -1.89 27.06 -9.07
CA LEU A 167 -2.13 25.98 -8.12
C LEU A 167 -2.09 26.54 -6.70
N ALA A 168 -2.66 25.82 -5.74
CA ALA A 168 -2.52 26.18 -4.33
C ALA A 168 -1.72 25.12 -3.58
N ALA A 169 -1.08 25.53 -2.50
CA ALA A 169 -0.41 24.64 -1.57
C ALA A 169 -0.96 24.83 -0.15
N SER A 170 -1.14 23.73 0.56
CA SER A 170 -1.52 23.75 1.96
C SER A 170 -0.86 22.62 2.74
N TRP A 171 -0.79 22.78 4.06
CA TRP A 171 -0.41 21.72 4.97
C TRP A 171 -1.14 21.93 6.31
N HIS A 172 -0.97 21.03 7.28
CA HIS A 172 -1.75 21.05 8.52
C HIS A 172 -1.82 22.43 9.21
N ASN A 173 -0.70 23.16 9.29
CA ASN A 173 -0.65 24.47 9.94
C ASN A 173 -0.95 25.66 9.01
N ARG A 174 -1.24 25.42 7.75
CA ARG A 174 -1.58 26.45 6.75
C ARG A 174 -2.67 25.97 5.80
N PRO A 175 -3.87 25.69 6.30
CA PRO A 175 -4.99 25.31 5.46
C PRO A 175 -5.57 26.51 4.74
N LEU A 176 -6.21 26.26 3.61
CA LEU A 176 -6.99 27.22 2.83
C LEU A 176 -8.46 26.86 2.91
N ALA A 177 -9.34 27.83 3.03
CA ALA A 177 -10.77 27.61 3.14
C ALA A 177 -11.59 28.46 2.18
N GLN A 178 -12.71 27.91 1.77
CA GLN A 178 -13.76 28.62 1.04
C GLN A 178 -15.13 28.18 1.53
N THR A 179 -16.09 29.12 1.61
CA THR A 179 -17.47 28.83 1.96
C THR A 179 -18.28 28.49 0.72
N LEU A 180 -18.86 27.31 0.69
CA LEU A 180 -19.84 26.87 -0.30
C LEU A 180 -21.25 27.20 0.19
N GLN A 181 -22.11 27.71 -0.68
CA GLN A 181 -23.55 27.83 -0.38
C GLN A 181 -24.28 26.61 -0.94
N VAL A 182 -24.97 25.89 -0.06
CA VAL A 182 -25.67 24.66 -0.41
C VAL A 182 -27.17 24.78 -0.18
N LYS A 183 -27.96 23.90 -0.78
CA LYS A 183 -29.41 23.81 -0.61
C LYS A 183 -29.82 22.46 -0.07
N ALA A 184 -30.76 22.46 0.86
CA ALA A 184 -31.32 21.24 1.44
C ALA A 184 -31.85 20.31 0.36
N GLY A 185 -31.52 19.02 0.46
CA GLY A 185 -31.95 17.99 -0.50
C GLY A 185 -31.27 18.04 -1.86
N GLN A 186 -30.47 19.07 -2.17
CA GLN A 186 -29.69 19.13 -3.41
C GLN A 186 -28.35 18.40 -3.23
N GLN A 187 -28.11 17.38 -4.02
CA GLN A 187 -26.81 16.69 -3.99
C GLN A 187 -25.69 17.63 -4.45
N VAL A 188 -24.62 17.68 -3.65
CA VAL A 188 -23.34 18.32 -4.00
C VAL A 188 -22.35 17.24 -4.38
N ARG A 189 -21.71 17.43 -5.55
CA ARG A 189 -20.63 16.57 -6.04
C ARG A 189 -19.37 17.41 -6.22
N LEU A 190 -18.54 17.42 -5.19
CA LEU A 190 -17.27 18.14 -5.15
C LEU A 190 -16.18 17.26 -5.77
N ARG A 191 -15.47 17.77 -6.79
CA ARG A 191 -14.28 17.15 -7.37
C ARG A 191 -13.06 17.97 -6.96
N VAL A 192 -12.04 17.31 -6.45
CA VAL A 192 -10.76 17.93 -6.08
C VAL A 192 -9.62 17.17 -6.73
N HIS A 193 -8.58 17.88 -7.15
CA HIS A 193 -7.33 17.28 -7.59
C HIS A 193 -6.24 17.65 -6.58
N ALA A 194 -5.50 16.63 -6.15
CA ALA A 194 -4.42 16.80 -5.19
C ALA A 194 -3.18 16.00 -5.57
N LYS A 195 -2.02 16.50 -5.15
CA LYS A 195 -0.71 15.91 -5.37
C LYS A 195 0.20 16.25 -4.20
N ALA A 196 1.11 15.37 -3.82
CA ALA A 196 2.12 15.70 -2.82
C ALA A 196 3.16 16.66 -3.41
N ALA A 197 3.52 17.69 -2.67
CA ALA A 197 4.65 18.54 -3.02
C ALA A 197 5.97 17.80 -2.75
N LEU A 198 6.97 18.06 -3.58
CA LEU A 198 8.28 17.43 -3.45
C LEU A 198 9.13 18.19 -2.42
N PRO A 199 9.79 17.50 -1.46
CA PRO A 199 10.81 18.11 -0.63
C PRO A 199 11.97 18.64 -1.49
N PRO A 200 12.72 19.68 -1.02
CA PRO A 200 13.78 20.32 -1.80
C PRO A 200 14.92 19.39 -2.24
N ASP A 201 15.18 18.38 -1.43
CA ASP A 201 16.24 17.37 -1.63
C ASP A 201 15.71 16.08 -2.27
N PHE A 202 14.47 16.10 -2.74
CA PHE A 202 13.85 14.91 -3.31
C PHE A 202 14.48 14.54 -4.66
N VAL A 203 14.99 13.31 -4.72
CA VAL A 203 15.51 12.72 -5.95
C VAL A 203 14.47 11.73 -6.49
N ALA A 204 13.89 12.04 -7.65
CA ALA A 204 12.94 11.15 -8.29
C ALA A 204 13.64 9.89 -8.81
N PRO A 205 13.08 8.69 -8.58
CA PRO A 205 13.61 7.47 -9.16
C PRO A 205 13.49 7.50 -10.68
N ARG A 206 14.46 6.88 -11.35
CA ARG A 206 14.48 6.78 -12.82
C ARG A 206 13.30 5.94 -13.31
N ARG A 207 12.65 6.43 -14.35
CA ARG A 207 11.64 5.68 -15.10
C ARG A 207 12.34 4.73 -16.08
N LEU A 208 11.89 3.49 -16.13
CA LEU A 208 12.34 2.50 -17.12
C LEU A 208 11.43 2.48 -18.35
N GLY A 209 11.86 1.78 -19.39
CA GLY A 209 10.99 1.51 -20.55
C GLY A 209 9.96 0.42 -20.25
N ALA A 210 8.95 0.33 -21.12
CA ALA A 210 7.87 -0.65 -20.98
C ALA A 210 8.24 -2.08 -21.46
N ASP A 211 9.42 -2.29 -22.04
CA ASP A 211 9.89 -3.60 -22.54
C ASP A 211 11.28 -3.94 -21.96
N THR A 212 11.33 -4.17 -20.65
CA THR A 212 12.55 -4.62 -19.97
C THR A 212 12.61 -6.15 -19.91
N PRO A 213 13.76 -6.74 -19.60
CA PRO A 213 13.84 -8.18 -19.28
C PRO A 213 12.87 -8.62 -18.19
N ALA A 214 12.59 -7.76 -17.19
CA ALA A 214 11.61 -8.04 -16.15
C ALA A 214 10.18 -8.07 -16.72
N HIS A 215 9.80 -7.18 -17.64
CA HIS A 215 8.49 -7.22 -18.32
C HIS A 215 8.33 -8.51 -19.13
N ARG A 216 9.35 -8.90 -19.90
CA ARG A 216 9.32 -10.15 -20.68
C ARG A 216 9.23 -11.39 -19.78
N ALA A 217 9.89 -11.37 -18.62
CA ALA A 217 9.79 -12.45 -17.63
C ALA A 217 8.40 -12.49 -17.00
N LEU A 218 7.87 -11.35 -16.56
CA LEU A 218 6.52 -11.26 -16.00
C LEU A 218 5.44 -11.68 -17.01
N GLY A 219 5.61 -11.37 -18.29
CA GLY A 219 4.67 -11.74 -19.36
C GLY A 219 4.50 -13.25 -19.55
N ARG A 220 5.36 -14.08 -18.94
CA ARG A 220 5.26 -15.54 -18.91
C ARG A 220 4.46 -16.05 -17.71
N LEU A 221 4.25 -15.19 -16.70
CA LEU A 221 3.42 -15.49 -15.53
C LEU A 221 1.99 -15.02 -15.82
N LYS A 222 1.01 -15.82 -15.43
CA LYS A 222 -0.41 -15.45 -15.48
C LYS A 222 -1.08 -15.82 -14.16
N ARG A 223 -1.09 -17.11 -13.83
CA ARG A 223 -1.85 -17.71 -12.75
C ARG A 223 -0.96 -18.64 -11.94
N GLY A 224 -0.65 -18.27 -10.72
CA GLY A 224 0.22 -19.04 -9.85
C GLY A 224 -0.41 -19.45 -8.54
N VAL A 225 0.32 -20.25 -7.78
CA VAL A 225 -0.07 -20.66 -6.44
C VAL A 225 1.13 -20.72 -5.51
N ASN A 226 0.93 -20.27 -4.25
CA ASN A 226 1.92 -20.35 -3.20
C ASN A 226 1.99 -21.77 -2.61
N LEU A 227 3.21 -22.27 -2.37
CA LEU A 227 3.48 -23.46 -1.56
C LEU A 227 3.68 -23.07 -0.10
N GLY A 228 2.68 -22.38 0.48
CA GLY A 228 2.75 -21.80 1.80
C GLY A 228 2.67 -22.80 2.94
N ASN A 229 3.19 -22.40 4.11
CA ASN A 229 3.21 -23.15 5.37
C ASN A 229 4.12 -24.38 5.39
N GLY A 230 5.06 -24.51 4.45
CA GLY A 230 6.01 -25.61 4.37
C GLY A 230 7.39 -25.25 4.90
N TRP A 231 8.23 -24.68 4.02
CA TRP A 231 9.64 -24.36 4.35
C TRP A 231 9.84 -23.04 5.10
N GLU A 232 8.80 -22.27 5.30
CA GLU A 232 8.82 -21.09 6.17
C GLU A 232 8.54 -21.42 7.64
N ALA A 233 8.10 -22.63 7.96
CA ALA A 233 7.87 -23.07 9.33
C ALA A 233 9.19 -23.10 10.14
N PRO A 234 9.24 -22.56 11.38
CA PRO A 234 10.43 -22.59 12.20
C PRO A 234 10.76 -24.01 12.68
N PRO A 235 12.03 -24.46 12.59
CA PRO A 235 12.45 -25.73 13.17
C PRO A 235 12.52 -25.64 14.72
N PRO A 236 12.30 -26.76 15.47
CA PRO A 236 11.93 -28.07 14.94
C PRO A 236 10.44 -28.20 14.62
N TYR A 237 9.70 -27.11 14.70
CA TYR A 237 8.27 -27.09 14.52
C TYR A 237 7.93 -27.00 13.03
N THR A 238 7.34 -28.03 12.52
CA THR A 238 6.70 -28.00 11.20
C THR A 238 5.21 -27.74 11.41
N TRP A 239 4.62 -26.87 10.64
CA TRP A 239 3.17 -26.61 10.67
C TRP A 239 2.36 -27.75 10.00
N GLY A 240 3.01 -28.91 9.82
CA GLY A 240 2.37 -30.11 9.28
C GLY A 240 2.19 -30.13 7.76
N ILE A 241 2.62 -29.11 7.06
CA ILE A 241 2.53 -29.02 5.60
C ILE A 241 3.86 -29.46 4.97
N ARG A 242 3.77 -30.38 4.02
CA ARG A 242 4.91 -30.80 3.19
C ARG A 242 4.48 -30.83 1.73
N PHE A 243 5.40 -30.46 0.86
CA PHE A 243 5.21 -30.48 -0.58
C PHE A 243 6.09 -31.56 -1.21
N THR A 244 5.56 -32.17 -2.26
CA THR A 244 6.22 -33.24 -3.02
C THR A 244 6.14 -32.95 -4.52
N THR A 245 6.87 -33.71 -5.30
CA THR A 245 6.78 -33.66 -6.78
C THR A 245 5.36 -33.96 -7.28
N ALA A 246 4.59 -34.77 -6.55
CA ALA A 246 3.19 -35.04 -6.88
C ALA A 246 2.28 -33.82 -6.72
N ASP A 247 2.57 -32.91 -5.79
CA ASP A 247 1.85 -31.63 -5.69
C ASP A 247 2.11 -30.78 -6.95
N ILE A 248 3.36 -30.76 -7.42
CA ILE A 248 3.73 -30.05 -8.65
C ILE A 248 3.02 -30.60 -9.87
N ASP A 249 2.92 -31.95 -9.98
CA ASP A 249 2.19 -32.57 -11.07
C ASP A 249 0.71 -32.19 -11.09
N ARG A 250 0.08 -32.09 -9.91
CA ARG A 250 -1.31 -31.63 -9.77
C ARG A 250 -1.44 -30.13 -10.10
N ILE A 251 -0.54 -29.29 -9.59
CA ILE A 251 -0.51 -27.85 -9.87
C ILE A 251 -0.44 -27.60 -11.38
N ALA A 252 0.45 -28.30 -12.08
CA ALA A 252 0.57 -28.20 -13.52
C ALA A 252 -0.70 -28.69 -14.24
N ALA A 253 -1.31 -29.82 -13.77
CA ALA A 253 -2.55 -30.35 -14.32
C ALA A 253 -3.76 -29.41 -14.08
N GLU A 254 -3.79 -28.65 -13.01
CA GLU A 254 -4.79 -27.63 -12.75
C GLU A 254 -4.70 -26.43 -13.69
N GLY A 255 -3.55 -26.21 -14.33
CA GLY A 255 -3.35 -25.12 -15.30
C GLY A 255 -2.65 -23.89 -14.73
N PHE A 256 -2.04 -23.98 -13.55
CA PHE A 256 -1.12 -22.96 -13.07
C PHE A 256 0.15 -22.94 -13.92
N ASP A 257 0.76 -21.78 -14.08
CA ASP A 257 1.99 -21.57 -14.87
C ASP A 257 3.20 -21.20 -14.03
N HIS A 258 3.00 -20.93 -12.75
CA HIS A 258 4.08 -20.67 -11.81
C HIS A 258 3.72 -21.05 -10.38
N ILE A 259 4.76 -21.25 -9.57
CA ILE A 259 4.66 -21.43 -8.13
C ILE A 259 5.49 -20.35 -7.42
N ARG A 260 5.02 -19.91 -6.26
CA ARG A 260 5.83 -19.13 -5.32
C ARG A 260 6.14 -20.01 -4.11
N VAL A 261 7.41 -20.03 -3.72
CA VAL A 261 7.94 -20.97 -2.74
C VAL A 261 8.51 -20.21 -1.55
N PRO A 262 7.71 -20.04 -0.48
CA PRO A 262 8.14 -19.43 0.77
C PRO A 262 9.17 -20.30 1.49
N VAL A 263 10.31 -19.67 1.89
CA VAL A 263 11.37 -20.33 2.67
C VAL A 263 11.88 -19.36 3.75
N ALA A 264 11.91 -19.80 5.01
CA ALA A 264 12.53 -19.03 6.09
C ALA A 264 14.04 -19.30 6.15
N TRP A 265 14.78 -18.79 5.17
CA TRP A 265 16.21 -19.08 4.95
C TRP A 265 17.08 -18.86 6.19
N HIS A 266 16.72 -17.90 7.05
CA HIS A 266 17.48 -17.59 8.26
C HIS A 266 17.60 -18.76 9.26
N TYR A 267 16.71 -19.74 9.19
CA TYR A 267 16.81 -20.99 9.94
C TYR A 267 17.77 -22.01 9.29
N HIS A 268 18.01 -21.87 8.00
CA HIS A 268 18.70 -22.84 7.18
C HIS A 268 20.06 -22.36 6.66
N LEU A 269 20.47 -21.17 7.07
CA LEU A 269 21.77 -20.59 6.75
C LEU A 269 22.69 -20.65 7.98
N LYS A 270 23.88 -21.23 7.80
CA LYS A 270 24.91 -21.31 8.85
C LYS A 270 26.17 -20.62 8.39
N SER A 271 26.90 -20.01 9.30
CA SER A 271 28.24 -19.48 9.01
C SER A 271 29.23 -20.63 8.85
N GLY A 272 29.90 -20.69 7.71
CA GLY A 272 30.93 -21.66 7.38
C GLY A 272 32.29 -20.98 7.10
N ALA A 273 33.32 -21.76 6.81
CA ALA A 273 34.68 -21.25 6.56
C ALA A 273 34.76 -20.36 5.31
N ALA A 274 33.90 -20.61 4.31
CA ALA A 274 33.85 -19.87 3.04
C ALA A 274 32.69 -18.85 2.97
N GLY A 275 32.05 -18.53 4.10
CA GLY A 275 30.88 -17.66 4.20
C GLY A 275 29.62 -18.43 4.63
N TRP A 276 28.46 -17.90 4.30
CA TRP A 276 27.20 -18.55 4.62
C TRP A 276 26.93 -19.78 3.74
N GLU A 277 26.51 -20.87 4.37
CA GLU A 277 26.20 -22.14 3.72
C GLU A 277 24.72 -22.50 3.95
N ILE A 278 24.08 -23.04 2.90
CA ILE A 278 22.70 -23.50 2.97
C ILE A 278 22.66 -24.93 3.55
N SER A 279 21.74 -25.21 4.44
CA SER A 279 21.54 -26.55 5.01
C SER A 279 21.34 -27.61 3.92
N PRO A 280 22.18 -28.65 3.85
CA PRO A 280 22.00 -29.75 2.90
C PRO A 280 20.64 -30.46 3.08
N THR A 281 20.12 -30.52 4.30
CA THR A 281 18.81 -31.11 4.59
C THR A 281 17.68 -30.33 3.94
N LEU A 282 17.73 -28.97 4.00
CA LEU A 282 16.77 -28.15 3.28
C LEU A 282 16.85 -28.40 1.78
N LEU A 283 18.06 -28.39 1.20
CA LEU A 283 18.24 -28.56 -0.23
C LEU A 283 17.74 -29.92 -0.72
N ALA A 284 17.98 -30.99 0.05
CA ALA A 284 17.50 -32.33 -0.28
C ALA A 284 15.96 -32.41 -0.31
N ASP A 285 15.26 -31.61 0.48
CA ASP A 285 13.79 -31.57 0.51
C ASP A 285 13.22 -30.58 -0.53
N LEU A 286 13.88 -29.44 -0.73
CA LEU A 286 13.40 -28.34 -1.58
C LEU A 286 13.70 -28.56 -3.07
N GLU A 287 14.94 -28.90 -3.43
CA GLU A 287 15.36 -28.97 -4.84
C GLU A 287 14.56 -29.94 -5.72
N PRO A 288 14.16 -31.14 -5.27
CA PRO A 288 13.33 -32.01 -6.10
C PRO A 288 12.02 -31.38 -6.54
N VAL A 289 11.41 -30.57 -5.66
CA VAL A 289 10.17 -29.83 -5.94
C VAL A 289 10.39 -28.70 -6.94
N LEU A 290 11.47 -27.91 -6.74
CA LEU A 290 11.82 -26.83 -7.67
C LEU A 290 12.17 -27.35 -9.06
N ARG A 291 12.98 -28.43 -9.14
CA ARG A 291 13.34 -29.07 -10.42
C ARG A 291 12.10 -29.60 -11.12
N ARG A 292 11.23 -30.32 -10.41
CA ARG A 292 9.98 -30.81 -10.97
C ARG A 292 9.10 -29.71 -11.54
N ALA A 293 9.02 -28.56 -10.87
CA ALA A 293 8.28 -27.40 -11.37
C ALA A 293 8.86 -26.89 -12.70
N LEU A 294 10.18 -26.70 -12.76
CA LEU A 294 10.85 -26.27 -13.99
C LEU A 294 10.74 -27.28 -15.12
N ASP A 295 10.82 -28.60 -14.83
CA ASP A 295 10.62 -29.70 -15.80
C ASP A 295 9.19 -29.68 -16.35
N LYS A 296 8.22 -29.22 -15.58
CA LYS A 296 6.82 -29.05 -16.01
C LYS A 296 6.57 -27.70 -16.69
N ASN A 297 7.60 -26.93 -16.99
CA ASN A 297 7.55 -25.58 -17.53
C ASN A 297 6.81 -24.56 -16.62
N LEU A 298 6.73 -24.82 -15.32
CA LEU A 298 6.30 -23.84 -14.34
C LEU A 298 7.48 -22.91 -14.01
N HIS A 299 7.22 -21.62 -13.89
CA HIS A 299 8.18 -20.70 -13.31
C HIS A 299 8.18 -20.82 -11.79
N VAL A 300 9.30 -20.50 -11.16
CA VAL A 300 9.46 -20.60 -9.70
C VAL A 300 9.89 -19.25 -9.16
N LEU A 301 9.12 -18.68 -8.24
CA LEU A 301 9.49 -17.52 -7.44
C LEU A 301 9.96 -18.03 -6.08
N LEU A 302 11.27 -18.08 -5.87
CA LEU A 302 11.89 -18.56 -4.63
C LEU A 302 12.09 -17.40 -3.67
N ASN A 303 11.37 -17.42 -2.57
CA ASN A 303 11.18 -16.29 -1.68
C ASN A 303 11.92 -16.47 -0.33
N TRP A 304 12.46 -15.38 0.24
CA TRP A 304 12.79 -15.33 1.66
C TRP A 304 11.56 -14.84 2.42
N HIS A 305 10.82 -15.75 3.06
CA HIS A 305 9.48 -15.43 3.53
C HIS A 305 9.51 -14.61 4.83
N HIS A 306 9.87 -15.18 5.95
CA HIS A 306 9.97 -14.47 7.20
C HIS A 306 11.44 -14.26 7.58
N PHE A 307 11.74 -13.11 8.17
CA PHE A 307 13.00 -12.85 8.85
C PHE A 307 12.76 -11.81 9.95
N ASP A 308 12.14 -12.27 11.04
CA ASP A 308 11.68 -11.41 12.14
C ASP A 308 12.79 -10.54 12.75
N ALA A 309 14.00 -11.06 12.83
CA ALA A 309 15.14 -10.27 13.30
C ALA A 309 15.43 -9.06 12.38
N LEU A 310 15.30 -9.22 11.05
CA LEU A 310 15.49 -8.13 10.10
C LEU A 310 14.34 -7.12 10.17
N THR A 311 13.10 -7.58 10.32
CA THR A 311 11.95 -6.68 10.41
C THR A 311 11.89 -5.91 11.73
N SER A 312 12.44 -6.49 12.81
CA SER A 312 12.51 -5.85 14.14
C SER A 312 13.71 -4.92 14.30
N ASP A 313 14.88 -5.31 13.77
CA ASP A 313 16.12 -4.53 13.81
C ASP A 313 16.88 -4.63 12.48
N PRO A 314 16.49 -3.80 11.48
CA PRO A 314 17.14 -3.77 10.18
C PRO A 314 18.64 -3.43 10.26
N ALA A 315 19.04 -2.56 11.17
CA ALA A 315 20.42 -2.10 11.30
C ALA A 315 21.36 -3.24 11.71
N ALA A 316 20.94 -4.10 12.63
CA ALA A 316 21.73 -5.22 13.10
C ALA A 316 21.74 -6.43 12.14
N ASN A 317 20.74 -6.56 11.26
CA ASN A 317 20.53 -7.79 10.50
C ASN A 317 20.71 -7.67 8.98
N HIS A 318 20.84 -6.46 8.41
CA HIS A 318 20.94 -6.29 6.95
C HIS A 318 22.18 -6.94 6.33
N GLU A 319 23.31 -6.99 7.03
CA GLU A 319 24.52 -7.66 6.54
C GLU A 319 24.31 -9.17 6.42
N ARG A 320 23.70 -9.78 7.43
CA ARG A 320 23.34 -11.20 7.43
C ARG A 320 22.36 -11.53 6.28
N PHE A 321 21.38 -10.66 6.05
CA PHE A 321 20.43 -10.80 4.94
C PHE A 321 21.14 -10.77 3.59
N THR A 322 22.00 -9.77 3.36
CA THR A 322 22.77 -9.65 2.11
C THR A 322 23.70 -10.84 1.90
N ALA A 323 24.42 -11.27 2.94
CA ALA A 323 25.33 -12.41 2.85
C ALA A 323 24.58 -13.74 2.62
N GLY A 324 23.40 -13.89 3.22
CA GLY A 324 22.52 -15.03 2.95
C GLY A 324 22.08 -15.08 1.49
N TRP A 325 21.67 -13.94 0.92
CA TRP A 325 21.33 -13.85 -0.50
C TRP A 325 22.51 -14.15 -1.42
N GLN A 326 23.72 -13.78 -1.04
CA GLN A 326 24.92 -14.18 -1.82
C GLN A 326 25.12 -15.70 -1.83
N ALA A 327 24.88 -16.38 -0.70
CA ALA A 327 24.95 -17.86 -0.65
C ALA A 327 23.87 -18.49 -1.52
N ILE A 328 22.63 -18.03 -1.43
CA ILE A 328 21.50 -18.48 -2.24
C ILE A 328 21.77 -18.23 -3.72
N ALA A 329 22.22 -17.04 -4.10
CA ALA A 329 22.52 -16.69 -5.49
C ALA A 329 23.62 -17.58 -6.10
N ARG A 330 24.71 -17.87 -5.35
CA ARG A 330 25.77 -18.78 -5.80
C ARG A 330 25.24 -20.18 -6.02
N HIS A 331 24.41 -20.69 -5.11
CA HIS A 331 23.85 -22.02 -5.19
C HIS A 331 22.92 -22.20 -6.42
N PHE A 332 22.11 -21.19 -6.69
CA PHE A 332 21.12 -21.24 -7.77
C PHE A 332 21.61 -20.60 -9.09
N GLN A 333 22.87 -20.13 -9.18
CA GLN A 333 23.40 -19.43 -10.35
C GLN A 333 23.24 -20.22 -11.65
N ALA A 334 23.54 -21.52 -11.62
CA ALA A 334 23.46 -22.39 -12.79
C ALA A 334 22.05 -22.90 -13.10
N TRP A 335 21.04 -22.53 -12.29
CA TRP A 335 19.68 -22.97 -12.50
C TRP A 335 19.01 -22.22 -13.67
N PRO A 336 17.99 -22.86 -14.31
CA PRO A 336 17.30 -22.25 -15.43
C PRO A 336 16.76 -20.86 -15.17
N PRO A 337 16.59 -20.02 -16.20
CA PRO A 337 16.09 -18.65 -16.05
C PRO A 337 14.62 -18.55 -15.62
N GLY A 338 13.90 -19.69 -15.58
CA GLY A 338 12.56 -19.80 -15.00
C GLY A 338 12.52 -19.75 -13.48
N LEU A 339 13.68 -19.80 -12.80
CA LEU A 339 13.80 -19.55 -11.37
C LEU A 339 14.07 -18.07 -11.12
N PHE A 340 13.17 -17.39 -10.39
CA PHE A 340 13.29 -16.01 -9.93
C PHE A 340 13.62 -15.99 -8.44
N LEU A 341 14.30 -14.97 -7.96
CA LEU A 341 14.64 -14.81 -6.55
C LEU A 341 13.86 -13.61 -5.98
N GLU A 342 13.02 -13.88 -5.01
CA GLU A 342 12.24 -12.85 -4.32
C GLU A 342 12.88 -12.51 -2.97
N LEU A 343 13.36 -11.27 -2.84
CA LEU A 343 14.27 -10.86 -1.77
C LEU A 343 13.67 -11.00 -0.38
N LEU A 344 12.45 -10.50 -0.19
CA LEU A 344 11.75 -10.59 1.09
C LEU A 344 10.24 -10.53 0.86
N ASN A 345 9.51 -11.36 1.58
CA ASN A 345 8.06 -11.45 1.49
C ASN A 345 7.35 -10.13 1.80
N GLU A 346 7.31 -9.76 3.06
CA GLU A 346 6.49 -8.66 3.61
C GLU A 346 7.30 -7.81 4.60
N PRO A 347 8.10 -6.86 4.12
CA PRO A 347 8.75 -5.92 5.02
C PRO A 347 7.71 -5.20 5.89
N CYS A 348 7.93 -5.18 7.21
CA CYS A 348 6.99 -4.59 8.17
C CYS A 348 7.70 -4.11 9.43
N ALA A 349 6.97 -3.59 10.39
CA ALA A 349 7.48 -3.09 11.66
C ALA A 349 8.58 -2.02 11.48
N ALA A 350 9.79 -2.23 12.04
CA ALA A 350 10.90 -1.30 11.88
C ALA A 350 11.48 -1.29 10.45
N LEU A 351 11.25 -2.36 9.67
CA LEU A 351 11.66 -2.44 8.26
C LEU A 351 10.59 -1.78 7.37
N THR A 352 10.43 -0.46 7.52
CA THR A 352 9.60 0.35 6.64
C THR A 352 10.16 0.35 5.20
N THR A 353 9.38 0.79 4.21
CA THR A 353 9.86 0.91 2.82
C THR A 353 11.13 1.76 2.74
N ALA A 354 11.18 2.86 3.46
CA ALA A 354 12.36 3.73 3.52
C ALA A 354 13.60 3.01 4.10
N ALA A 355 13.43 2.21 5.15
CA ALA A 355 14.51 1.43 5.75
C ALA A 355 14.95 0.25 4.85
N ALA A 356 14.03 -0.34 4.10
CA ALA A 356 14.33 -1.44 3.17
C ALA A 356 15.09 -0.99 1.91
N ASN A 357 14.88 0.23 1.43
CA ASN A 357 15.48 0.73 0.19
C ASN A 357 17.01 0.56 0.12
N PRO A 358 17.83 1.04 1.08
CA PRO A 358 19.29 0.85 1.03
C PRO A 358 19.70 -0.62 1.14
N ILE A 359 18.94 -1.42 1.88
CA ILE A 359 19.19 -2.86 2.04
C ILE A 359 18.95 -3.58 0.70
N TYR A 360 17.85 -3.25 0.01
CA TYR A 360 17.56 -3.79 -1.32
C TYR A 360 18.59 -3.39 -2.36
N GLN A 361 19.00 -2.12 -2.39
CA GLN A 361 20.05 -1.66 -3.31
C GLN A 361 21.34 -2.45 -3.11
N LYS A 362 21.79 -2.61 -1.86
CA LYS A 362 22.99 -3.38 -1.50
C LYS A 362 22.85 -4.86 -1.87
N THR A 363 21.71 -5.47 -1.52
CA THR A 363 21.47 -6.91 -1.76
C THR A 363 21.34 -7.20 -3.27
N CYS A 364 20.62 -6.36 -4.03
CA CYS A 364 20.55 -6.47 -5.48
C CYS A 364 21.95 -6.41 -6.10
N ALA A 365 22.79 -5.43 -5.73
CA ALA A 365 24.16 -5.32 -6.22
C ALA A 365 24.98 -6.56 -5.89
N ALA A 366 24.86 -7.12 -4.68
CA ALA A 366 25.55 -8.33 -4.27
C ALA A 366 25.12 -9.57 -5.09
N ILE A 367 23.81 -9.71 -5.38
CA ILE A 367 23.32 -10.78 -6.25
C ILE A 367 23.77 -10.56 -7.69
N ARG A 368 23.73 -9.32 -8.22
CA ARG A 368 24.18 -8.99 -9.59
C ARG A 368 25.65 -9.31 -9.84
N ALA A 369 26.51 -9.19 -8.84
CA ALA A 369 27.92 -9.60 -8.92
C ALA A 369 28.10 -11.11 -9.12
N ILE A 370 27.11 -11.92 -8.75
CA ILE A 370 27.11 -13.38 -8.85
C ILE A 370 26.32 -13.83 -10.09
N ASP A 371 25.06 -13.37 -10.21
CA ASP A 371 24.14 -13.71 -11.29
C ASP A 371 23.54 -12.43 -11.90
N PRO A 372 24.20 -11.84 -12.90
CA PRO A 372 23.78 -10.56 -13.48
C PRO A 372 22.48 -10.65 -14.28
N LYS A 373 22.03 -11.87 -14.62
CA LYS A 373 20.84 -12.07 -15.47
C LYS A 373 19.59 -12.53 -14.71
N ARG A 374 19.73 -12.90 -13.44
CA ARG A 374 18.61 -13.40 -12.63
C ARG A 374 17.50 -12.37 -12.51
N ILE A 375 16.26 -12.80 -12.69
CA ILE A 375 15.11 -11.97 -12.36
C ILE A 375 14.98 -11.93 -10.84
N LEU A 376 14.92 -10.71 -10.30
CA LEU A 376 14.66 -10.47 -8.89
C LEU A 376 13.21 -10.01 -8.71
N VAL A 377 12.64 -10.32 -7.55
CA VAL A 377 11.31 -9.85 -7.15
C VAL A 377 11.44 -9.11 -5.82
N VAL A 378 10.82 -7.95 -5.69
CA VAL A 378 10.95 -7.08 -4.52
C VAL A 378 9.58 -6.59 -4.07
N SER A 379 9.31 -6.66 -2.77
CA SER A 379 8.10 -6.13 -2.14
C SER A 379 8.38 -4.80 -1.45
N ALA A 380 7.41 -3.89 -1.43
CA ALA A 380 7.43 -2.69 -0.60
C ALA A 380 7.12 -3.02 0.87
N GLY A 381 7.25 -2.04 1.77
CA GLY A 381 6.94 -2.18 3.19
C GLY A 381 5.45 -2.35 3.50
N ASN A 382 5.12 -2.32 4.79
CA ASN A 382 3.76 -2.45 5.30
C ASN A 382 3.02 -3.67 4.71
N TRP A 383 3.66 -4.85 4.78
CA TRP A 383 3.14 -6.13 4.25
C TRP A 383 2.86 -6.11 2.74
N GLY A 384 3.70 -5.43 1.95
CA GLY A 384 3.56 -5.40 0.49
C GLY A 384 2.39 -4.53 -0.02
N GLN A 385 1.95 -3.55 0.77
CA GLN A 385 0.83 -2.69 0.42
C GLN A 385 1.14 -1.77 -0.76
N VAL A 386 0.17 -1.58 -1.62
CA VAL A 386 0.27 -0.69 -2.81
C VAL A 386 0.54 0.77 -2.41
N SER A 387 0.04 1.23 -1.26
CA SER A 387 0.28 2.57 -0.74
C SER A 387 1.77 2.88 -0.48
N GLU A 388 2.60 1.86 -0.35
CA GLU A 388 4.02 1.98 -0.07
C GLU A 388 4.89 2.07 -1.34
N LEU A 389 4.34 1.80 -2.51
CA LEU A 389 5.07 1.81 -3.78
C LEU A 389 5.70 3.17 -4.09
N ASP A 390 5.07 4.27 -3.70
CA ASP A 390 5.57 5.64 -3.91
C ASP A 390 6.89 5.92 -3.18
N GLN A 391 7.16 5.17 -2.11
CA GLN A 391 8.37 5.29 -1.31
C GLN A 391 9.46 4.29 -1.73
N LEU A 392 9.14 3.31 -2.58
CA LEU A 392 10.08 2.27 -3.00
C LEU A 392 11.18 2.86 -3.90
N ARG A 393 12.44 2.60 -3.55
CA ARG A 393 13.64 3.04 -4.27
C ARG A 393 14.53 1.84 -4.59
N LEU A 394 14.41 1.34 -5.80
CA LEU A 394 15.20 0.23 -6.33
C LEU A 394 16.41 0.76 -7.12
N PRO A 395 17.42 -0.07 -7.40
CA PRO A 395 18.51 0.35 -8.28
C PRO A 395 17.98 0.86 -9.62
N ASP A 396 18.28 2.12 -9.95
CA ASP A 396 17.71 2.85 -11.09
C ASP A 396 17.97 2.19 -12.44
N ALA A 397 19.16 1.58 -12.60
CA ALA A 397 19.58 0.95 -13.86
C ALA A 397 19.21 -0.54 -13.95
N ASP A 398 18.70 -1.15 -12.87
CA ASP A 398 18.37 -2.58 -12.87
C ASP A 398 16.98 -2.80 -13.48
N ASP A 399 16.98 -3.25 -14.72
CA ASP A 399 15.81 -3.54 -15.54
C ASP A 399 15.29 -5.00 -15.41
N ARG A 400 15.82 -5.75 -14.42
CA ARG A 400 15.51 -7.16 -14.16
C ARG A 400 14.82 -7.38 -12.81
N ILE A 401 14.14 -6.33 -12.31
CA ILE A 401 13.39 -6.39 -11.06
C ILE A 401 11.90 -6.30 -11.36
N ILE A 402 11.14 -7.29 -10.90
CA ILE A 402 9.69 -7.29 -10.80
C ILE A 402 9.33 -6.77 -9.40
N VAL A 403 8.32 -5.94 -9.31
CA VAL A 403 7.76 -5.51 -8.02
C VAL A 403 6.56 -6.38 -7.68
N THR A 404 6.49 -6.88 -6.45
CA THR A 404 5.35 -7.67 -5.97
C THR A 404 4.54 -6.88 -4.94
N ILE A 405 3.25 -7.10 -4.96
CA ILE A 405 2.28 -6.55 -3.99
C ILE A 405 1.44 -7.69 -3.43
N HIS A 406 0.90 -7.49 -2.23
CA HIS A 406 -0.08 -8.37 -1.62
C HIS A 406 -1.42 -7.64 -1.45
N CYS A 407 -2.53 -8.34 -1.63
CA CYS A 407 -3.85 -7.75 -1.52
C CYS A 407 -4.82 -8.71 -0.84
N TYR A 408 -5.10 -8.45 0.42
CA TYR A 408 -6.05 -9.22 1.22
C TYR A 408 -7.32 -8.45 1.57
N GLU A 409 -7.56 -7.34 0.88
CA GLU A 409 -8.81 -6.59 1.07
C GLU A 409 -10.02 -7.38 0.52
N PRO A 410 -11.16 -7.38 1.20
CA PRO A 410 -11.44 -6.78 2.53
C PRO A 410 -10.90 -7.63 3.68
N PHE A 411 -9.97 -7.09 4.46
CA PHE A 411 -9.15 -7.85 5.43
C PHE A 411 -9.97 -8.65 6.46
N HIS A 412 -11.04 -8.06 7.00
CA HIS A 412 -11.89 -8.74 7.99
C HIS A 412 -12.69 -9.92 7.40
N PHE A 413 -12.95 -9.93 6.10
CA PHE A 413 -13.50 -11.08 5.40
C PHE A 413 -12.42 -12.15 5.14
N THR A 414 -11.29 -11.74 4.58
CA THR A 414 -10.24 -12.68 4.15
C THR A 414 -9.56 -13.37 5.32
N HIS A 415 -9.45 -12.70 6.47
CA HIS A 415 -8.78 -13.21 7.67
C HIS A 415 -9.74 -13.56 8.82
N GLN A 416 -11.06 -13.64 8.57
CA GLN A 416 -11.97 -14.14 9.59
C GLN A 416 -11.55 -15.54 10.04
N GLY A 417 -11.52 -15.77 11.35
CA GLY A 417 -11.08 -17.02 11.96
C GLY A 417 -9.56 -17.16 12.14
N ALA A 418 -8.74 -16.22 11.65
CA ALA A 418 -7.29 -16.27 11.74
C ALA A 418 -6.79 -15.85 13.13
N ASN A 419 -6.05 -16.73 13.80
CA ASN A 419 -5.54 -16.47 15.16
C ASN A 419 -4.29 -15.58 15.18
N TRP A 420 -3.44 -15.63 14.16
CA TRP A 420 -2.21 -14.84 14.07
C TRP A 420 -2.44 -13.33 13.90
N VAL A 421 -3.66 -12.93 13.52
CA VAL A 421 -4.10 -11.52 13.45
C VAL A 421 -5.21 -11.20 14.45
N GLN A 422 -5.40 -12.06 15.48
CA GLN A 422 -6.38 -11.89 16.56
C GLN A 422 -7.85 -11.81 16.10
N LEU A 423 -8.17 -12.44 14.96
CA LEU A 423 -9.51 -12.52 14.41
C LEU A 423 -10.14 -13.93 14.52
N GLN A 424 -9.60 -14.81 15.39
CA GLN A 424 -10.08 -16.19 15.55
C GLN A 424 -11.56 -16.31 15.88
N ASN A 425 -12.12 -15.29 16.53
CA ASN A 425 -13.53 -15.22 16.92
C ASN A 425 -14.41 -14.45 15.92
N LEU A 426 -13.84 -13.80 14.90
CA LEU A 426 -14.60 -13.18 13.83
C LEU A 426 -14.93 -14.26 12.79
N ARG A 427 -16.22 -14.57 12.63
CA ARG A 427 -16.70 -15.64 11.74
C ARG A 427 -18.06 -15.27 11.15
N GLY A 428 -18.34 -15.75 9.95
CA GLY A 428 -19.63 -15.54 9.31
C GLY A 428 -19.77 -14.20 8.58
N ILE A 429 -18.67 -13.51 8.32
CA ILE A 429 -18.68 -12.37 7.39
C ILE A 429 -18.90 -12.91 5.97
N ILE A 430 -19.90 -12.40 5.29
CA ILE A 430 -20.30 -12.79 3.92
C ILE A 430 -19.74 -11.79 2.91
N TYR A 431 -19.31 -12.30 1.78
CA TYR A 431 -18.85 -11.48 0.66
C TYR A 431 -19.74 -11.70 -0.59
N PRO A 432 -20.13 -10.60 -1.33
CA PRO A 432 -20.00 -9.21 -0.89
C PRO A 432 -21.04 -8.85 0.17
N GLY A 433 -20.78 -7.76 0.91
CA GLY A 433 -21.77 -7.12 1.79
C GLY A 433 -22.76 -6.23 1.02
N PRO A 434 -23.78 -5.65 1.69
CA PRO A 434 -24.07 -5.80 3.11
C PRO A 434 -24.63 -7.18 3.46
N PRO A 435 -24.60 -7.57 4.75
CA PRO A 435 -25.19 -8.84 5.17
C PRO A 435 -26.74 -8.78 5.11
N PRO A 436 -27.42 -9.92 4.92
CA PRO A 436 -28.89 -9.96 4.88
C PRO A 436 -29.55 -9.60 6.22
N GLN A 437 -28.83 -9.76 7.33
CA GLN A 437 -29.19 -9.33 8.67
C GLN A 437 -27.97 -8.68 9.33
N PRO A 438 -28.16 -7.64 10.19
CA PRO A 438 -27.03 -6.98 10.86
C PRO A 438 -26.15 -7.97 11.62
N TYR A 439 -24.89 -7.98 11.30
CA TYR A 439 -23.88 -8.82 11.95
C TYR A 439 -23.62 -8.32 13.37
N GLN A 440 -23.58 -9.26 14.33
CA GLN A 440 -23.31 -8.96 15.74
C GLN A 440 -21.82 -9.21 16.04
N ILE A 441 -21.15 -8.20 16.59
CA ILE A 441 -19.73 -8.30 16.97
C ILE A 441 -19.58 -9.29 18.13
N PRO A 442 -18.73 -10.32 18.02
CA PRO A 442 -18.42 -11.20 19.13
C PRO A 442 -17.92 -10.42 20.36
N GLU A 443 -18.30 -10.85 21.55
CA GLU A 443 -17.94 -10.15 22.80
C GLU A 443 -16.44 -9.89 22.94
N SER A 444 -15.62 -10.89 22.61
CA SER A 444 -14.14 -10.79 22.67
C SER A 444 -13.53 -9.78 21.68
N LEU A 445 -14.30 -9.25 20.73
CA LEU A 445 -13.85 -8.28 19.73
C LEU A 445 -14.52 -6.90 19.88
N ARG A 446 -15.38 -6.71 20.89
CA ARG A 446 -16.11 -5.44 21.09
C ARG A 446 -15.20 -4.26 21.33
N ASP A 447 -14.02 -4.48 21.94
CA ASP A 447 -13.04 -3.42 22.20
C ASP A 447 -12.07 -3.19 21.04
N ASN A 448 -12.07 -4.03 20.01
CA ASN A 448 -11.27 -3.82 18.81
C ASN A 448 -11.90 -2.73 17.93
N ALA A 449 -11.27 -1.56 17.89
CA ALA A 449 -11.77 -0.40 17.17
C ALA A 449 -11.88 -0.63 15.66
N ALA A 450 -10.93 -1.36 15.06
CA ALA A 450 -10.94 -1.66 13.63
C ALA A 450 -12.08 -2.61 13.24
N VAL A 451 -12.33 -3.63 14.07
CA VAL A 451 -13.48 -4.54 13.89
C VAL A 451 -14.80 -3.78 14.02
N ARG A 452 -14.92 -2.90 15.04
CA ARG A 452 -16.16 -2.11 15.21
C ARG A 452 -16.44 -1.23 14.00
N ALA A 453 -15.47 -0.46 13.55
CA ALA A 453 -15.61 0.42 12.40
C ALA A 453 -15.99 -0.36 11.14
N PHE A 454 -15.30 -1.47 10.88
CA PHE A 454 -15.64 -2.33 9.75
C PHE A 454 -17.07 -2.87 9.84
N ILE A 455 -17.50 -3.39 10.99
CA ILE A 455 -18.85 -3.99 11.15
C ILE A 455 -19.94 -2.95 11.09
N GLU A 456 -19.73 -1.75 11.61
CA GLU A 456 -20.67 -0.64 11.47
C GLU A 456 -20.93 -0.32 9.99
N ASP A 457 -19.88 -0.12 9.21
CA ASP A 457 -19.97 0.15 7.77
C ASP A 457 -20.50 -1.07 6.99
N TYR A 458 -20.09 -2.27 7.35
CA TYR A 458 -20.55 -3.52 6.75
C TYR A 458 -22.05 -3.71 6.89
N ASN A 459 -22.63 -3.35 8.06
CA ASN A 459 -24.05 -3.46 8.35
C ASN A 459 -24.91 -2.36 7.72
N THR A 460 -24.35 -1.16 7.57
CA THR A 460 -25.14 0.05 7.28
C THR A 460 -24.98 0.57 5.86
N LEU A 461 -23.80 0.37 5.25
CA LEU A 461 -23.54 0.92 3.93
C LEU A 461 -24.15 0.05 2.81
N PRO A 462 -24.72 0.69 1.77
CA PRO A 462 -25.24 -0.03 0.61
C PRO A 462 -24.13 -0.76 -0.15
N ALA A 463 -24.46 -1.77 -0.94
CA ALA A 463 -23.49 -2.62 -1.67
C ALA A 463 -22.43 -1.83 -2.46
N SER A 464 -22.80 -0.69 -3.05
CA SER A 464 -21.87 0.16 -3.80
C SER A 464 -20.79 0.85 -2.96
N GLN A 465 -20.96 0.88 -1.63
CA GLN A 465 -20.07 1.55 -0.67
C GLN A 465 -19.58 0.61 0.42
N ASN A 466 -20.10 -0.61 0.45
CA ASN A 466 -19.80 -1.57 1.51
C ASN A 466 -18.29 -1.90 1.53
N PRO A 467 -17.63 -1.88 2.71
CA PRO A 467 -16.23 -2.21 2.84
C PRO A 467 -15.93 -3.67 2.46
N CYS A 468 -16.92 -4.56 2.62
CA CYS A 468 -16.80 -5.96 2.20
C CYS A 468 -17.23 -6.13 0.73
N SER A 469 -16.45 -5.56 -0.19
CA SER A 469 -16.73 -5.60 -1.64
C SER A 469 -15.45 -5.61 -2.47
N ALA A 470 -15.58 -5.84 -3.77
CA ALA A 470 -14.47 -5.80 -4.73
C ALA A 470 -13.84 -4.40 -4.90
N ARG A 471 -14.46 -3.36 -4.37
CA ARG A 471 -14.01 -1.97 -4.57
C ARG A 471 -12.60 -1.73 -4.03
N ALA A 472 -12.28 -2.22 -2.83
CA ALA A 472 -10.97 -2.02 -2.24
C ALA A 472 -9.87 -2.74 -3.04
N VAL A 473 -10.14 -3.97 -3.50
CA VAL A 473 -9.26 -4.70 -4.41
C VAL A 473 -9.05 -3.93 -5.71
N MET A 474 -10.13 -3.45 -6.31
CA MET A 474 -10.08 -2.67 -7.55
C MET A 474 -9.19 -1.43 -7.39
N GLN A 475 -9.36 -0.67 -6.32
CA GLN A 475 -8.57 0.53 -6.04
C GLN A 475 -7.08 0.21 -5.85
N ALA A 476 -6.75 -0.86 -5.12
CA ALA A 476 -5.38 -1.31 -4.94
C ALA A 476 -4.73 -1.69 -6.28
N LEU A 477 -5.40 -2.50 -7.09
CA LEU A 477 -4.85 -2.94 -8.38
C LEU A 477 -4.76 -1.81 -9.40
N ASP A 478 -5.67 -0.83 -9.38
CA ASP A 478 -5.57 0.38 -10.22
C ASP A 478 -4.34 1.20 -9.83
N GLY A 479 -4.14 1.46 -8.53
CA GLY A 479 -2.96 2.18 -8.04
C GLY A 479 -1.64 1.47 -8.38
N ALA A 480 -1.61 0.16 -8.26
CA ALA A 480 -0.45 -0.66 -8.63
C ALA A 480 -0.14 -0.57 -10.14
N ARG A 481 -1.18 -0.65 -10.99
CA ARG A 481 -1.03 -0.52 -12.43
C ARG A 481 -0.56 0.89 -12.84
N GLU A 482 -1.14 1.94 -12.29
CA GLU A 482 -0.74 3.32 -12.54
C GLU A 482 0.73 3.54 -12.18
N TRP A 483 1.15 3.06 -11.00
CA TRP A 483 2.54 3.11 -10.57
C TRP A 483 3.47 2.35 -11.53
N SER A 484 3.10 1.13 -11.88
CA SER A 484 3.84 0.29 -12.82
C SER A 484 4.06 0.98 -14.18
N GLN A 485 3.00 1.56 -14.73
CA GLN A 485 3.05 2.26 -16.02
C GLN A 485 3.91 3.53 -15.95
N TYR A 486 3.83 4.28 -14.86
CA TYR A 486 4.61 5.50 -14.71
C TYR A 486 6.10 5.21 -14.55
N PHE A 487 6.47 4.28 -13.67
CA PHE A 487 7.88 3.97 -13.40
C PHE A 487 8.50 2.98 -14.37
N GLY A 488 7.70 2.33 -15.22
CA GLY A 488 8.17 1.31 -16.16
C GLY A 488 8.72 0.07 -15.44
N ARG A 489 8.15 -0.29 -14.29
CA ARG A 489 8.51 -1.51 -13.54
C ARG A 489 7.33 -2.47 -13.52
N PRO A 490 7.52 -3.73 -13.97
CA PRO A 490 6.42 -4.69 -14.01
C PRO A 490 6.00 -5.09 -12.60
N ILE A 491 4.69 -5.30 -12.40
CA ILE A 491 4.10 -5.57 -11.10
C ILE A 491 3.38 -6.92 -11.09
N HIS A 492 3.49 -7.61 -9.97
CA HIS A 492 2.94 -8.94 -9.72
C HIS A 492 2.10 -8.93 -8.45
N LEU A 493 0.94 -9.57 -8.45
CA LEU A 493 0.16 -9.83 -7.24
C LEU A 493 0.64 -11.14 -6.63
N GLY A 494 1.56 -11.05 -5.66
CA GLY A 494 2.25 -12.20 -5.06
C GLY A 494 1.39 -13.01 -4.10
N GLU A 495 0.41 -12.35 -3.46
CA GLU A 495 -0.53 -13.01 -2.58
C GLU A 495 -1.90 -12.36 -2.62
N PHE A 496 -2.93 -13.21 -2.65
CA PHE A 496 -4.32 -12.92 -2.31
C PHE A 496 -5.00 -14.24 -1.94
N GLY A 497 -6.04 -14.19 -1.15
CA GLY A 497 -6.75 -15.40 -0.71
C GLY A 497 -7.73 -15.10 0.41
N CYS A 498 -8.42 -16.11 0.89
CA CYS A 498 -9.32 -16.00 2.03
C CYS A 498 -9.35 -17.28 2.85
N HIS A 499 -9.32 -17.11 4.17
CA HIS A 499 -9.25 -18.19 5.16
C HIS A 499 -10.43 -19.16 5.03
N ASN A 500 -10.19 -20.44 5.27
CA ASN A 500 -11.15 -21.53 5.07
C ASN A 500 -12.36 -21.51 6.04
N VAL A 501 -12.33 -20.66 7.07
CA VAL A 501 -13.46 -20.38 7.96
C VAL A 501 -14.57 -19.58 7.24
N GLY A 502 -14.22 -18.82 6.20
CA GLY A 502 -15.20 -18.11 5.39
C GLY A 502 -16.16 -19.03 4.65
N ASP A 503 -17.41 -18.57 4.47
CA ASP A 503 -18.40 -19.27 3.69
C ASP A 503 -17.89 -19.64 2.28
N PRO A 504 -17.99 -20.92 1.83
CA PRO A 504 -17.45 -21.35 0.54
C PRO A 504 -17.96 -20.55 -0.67
N ALA A 505 -19.25 -20.16 -0.66
CA ALA A 505 -19.82 -19.38 -1.76
C ALA A 505 -19.27 -17.94 -1.78
N SER A 506 -19.08 -17.33 -0.62
CA SER A 506 -18.42 -16.01 -0.48
C SER A 506 -16.94 -16.07 -0.90
N ARG A 507 -16.22 -17.10 -0.51
CA ARG A 507 -14.83 -17.34 -0.93
C ARG A 507 -14.74 -17.48 -2.45
N SER A 508 -15.64 -18.24 -3.05
CA SER A 508 -15.71 -18.43 -4.50
C SER A 508 -15.92 -17.10 -5.25
N ARG A 509 -16.87 -16.28 -4.80
CA ARG A 509 -17.12 -14.94 -5.39
C ARG A 509 -15.91 -14.04 -5.26
N TYR A 510 -15.32 -13.97 -4.07
CA TYR A 510 -14.13 -13.16 -3.80
C TYR A 510 -12.95 -13.54 -4.71
N LEU A 511 -12.62 -14.84 -4.79
CA LEU A 511 -11.51 -15.31 -5.62
C LEU A 511 -11.75 -15.00 -7.11
N LYS A 512 -13.00 -15.14 -7.58
CA LYS A 512 -13.37 -14.76 -8.95
C LYS A 512 -13.21 -13.27 -9.20
N ASP A 513 -13.64 -12.43 -8.26
CA ASP A 513 -13.54 -10.98 -8.39
C ASP A 513 -12.07 -10.53 -8.44
N VAL A 514 -11.22 -11.02 -7.50
CA VAL A 514 -9.79 -10.67 -7.49
C VAL A 514 -9.11 -11.10 -8.79
N ARG A 515 -9.31 -12.36 -9.22
CA ARG A 515 -8.80 -12.86 -10.49
C ARG A 515 -9.21 -11.97 -11.67
N THR A 516 -10.51 -11.71 -11.79
CA THR A 516 -11.06 -10.92 -12.90
C THR A 516 -10.48 -9.50 -12.92
N LEU A 517 -10.38 -8.87 -11.75
CA LEU A 517 -9.83 -7.52 -11.62
C LEU A 517 -8.33 -7.47 -11.95
N ALA A 518 -7.55 -8.48 -11.52
CA ALA A 518 -6.12 -8.56 -11.81
C ALA A 518 -5.87 -8.80 -13.30
N GLU A 519 -6.57 -9.78 -13.91
CA GLU A 519 -6.43 -10.12 -15.33
C GLU A 519 -6.85 -8.97 -16.25
N ALA A 520 -7.94 -8.24 -15.93
CA ALA A 520 -8.36 -7.05 -16.66
C ALA A 520 -7.31 -5.91 -16.64
N ARG A 521 -6.39 -5.93 -15.67
CA ARG A 521 -5.29 -4.97 -15.51
C ARG A 521 -3.95 -5.50 -16.02
N HIS A 522 -3.93 -6.71 -16.57
CA HIS A 522 -2.73 -7.43 -16.99
C HIS A 522 -1.71 -7.61 -15.83
N ILE A 523 -2.20 -7.83 -14.61
CA ILE A 523 -1.40 -8.13 -13.43
C ILE A 523 -1.44 -9.64 -13.20
N PRO A 524 -0.33 -10.38 -13.42
CA PRO A 524 -0.24 -11.78 -13.04
C PRO A 524 -0.41 -11.95 -11.53
N TRP A 525 -0.97 -13.08 -11.12
CA TRP A 525 -1.33 -13.30 -9.73
C TRP A 525 -0.91 -14.67 -9.21
N THR A 526 -0.65 -14.76 -7.90
CA THR A 526 -0.34 -16.00 -7.17
C THR A 526 -1.27 -16.16 -5.97
N LEU A 527 -2.09 -17.19 -5.99
CA LEU A 527 -3.04 -17.47 -4.91
C LEU A 527 -2.31 -17.90 -3.63
N TRP A 528 -2.67 -17.38 -2.51
CA TRP A 528 -2.37 -17.89 -1.19
C TRP A 528 -3.52 -18.79 -0.75
N GLU A 529 -3.46 -20.14 -0.78
CA GLU A 529 -2.32 -21.00 -1.07
C GLU A 529 -2.73 -22.38 -1.60
N TRP A 530 -1.79 -23.32 -1.80
CA TRP A 530 -2.10 -24.63 -2.36
C TRP A 530 -2.97 -25.49 -1.44
N LYS A 531 -2.55 -25.82 -0.20
CA LYS A 531 -3.22 -26.85 0.62
C LYS A 531 -3.22 -26.62 2.15
N ALA A 532 -3.16 -25.38 2.65
CA ALA A 532 -3.30 -25.09 4.08
C ALA A 532 -4.58 -24.29 4.38
N SER A 533 -4.51 -23.34 5.32
CA SER A 533 -5.70 -22.66 5.85
C SER A 533 -6.46 -21.79 4.84
N PHE A 534 -5.85 -21.42 3.71
CA PHE A 534 -6.47 -20.73 2.58
C PHE A 534 -6.66 -21.66 1.37
N GLY A 535 -6.37 -22.94 1.54
CA GLY A 535 -6.10 -23.92 0.52
C GLY A 535 -7.06 -23.99 -0.68
N TYR A 536 -6.46 -23.99 -1.85
CA TYR A 536 -7.10 -24.33 -3.12
C TYR A 536 -7.36 -25.82 -3.25
N TRP A 537 -6.37 -26.66 -2.92
CA TRP A 537 -6.45 -28.11 -2.98
C TRP A 537 -6.91 -28.70 -1.66
N ASP A 538 -7.85 -29.61 -1.72
CA ASP A 538 -8.30 -30.38 -0.56
C ASP A 538 -7.61 -31.75 -0.53
N PRO A 539 -6.64 -31.97 0.37
CA PRO A 539 -5.97 -33.26 0.48
C PRO A 539 -6.89 -34.43 0.86
N ALA A 540 -7.98 -34.13 1.61
CA ALA A 540 -8.90 -35.17 2.08
C ALA A 540 -9.77 -35.73 0.96
N THR A 541 -10.21 -34.87 0.05
CA THR A 541 -11.04 -35.29 -1.11
C THR A 541 -10.23 -35.45 -2.39
N ASN A 542 -8.96 -35.03 -2.38
CA ASN A 542 -8.07 -34.96 -3.54
C ASN A 542 -8.68 -34.16 -4.72
N GLN A 543 -9.29 -33.00 -4.41
CA GLN A 543 -9.97 -32.17 -5.38
C GLN A 543 -9.66 -30.69 -5.18
N ALA A 544 -9.77 -29.92 -6.26
CA ALA A 544 -9.72 -28.46 -6.24
C ALA A 544 -11.03 -27.88 -5.68
N ARG A 545 -10.94 -26.93 -4.75
CA ARG A 545 -12.11 -26.30 -4.13
C ARG A 545 -12.72 -25.19 -4.98
N PHE A 546 -11.93 -24.46 -5.75
CA PHE A 546 -12.34 -23.22 -6.41
C PHE A 546 -11.89 -23.11 -7.88
N ARG A 547 -11.79 -24.27 -8.58
CA ARG A 547 -11.32 -24.26 -9.97
C ARG A 547 -12.14 -23.32 -10.85
N HIS A 548 -13.47 -23.39 -10.78
CA HIS A 548 -14.39 -22.54 -11.54
C HIS A 548 -14.24 -21.05 -11.25
N SER A 549 -13.75 -20.67 -10.07
CA SER A 549 -13.53 -19.24 -9.72
C SER A 549 -12.24 -18.69 -10.31
N LEU A 550 -11.24 -19.55 -10.50
CA LEU A 550 -9.89 -19.16 -10.88
C LEU A 550 -9.55 -19.44 -12.35
N PHE A 551 -10.27 -20.34 -13.01
CA PHE A 551 -9.92 -20.78 -14.36
C PHE A 551 -11.05 -20.60 -15.38
N ASP A 552 -12.31 -20.61 -14.94
CA ASP A 552 -13.49 -20.42 -15.80
C ASP A 552 -13.96 -18.96 -15.78
#